data_c600052e6d2d6c0f025c16919cb29e3f
#
_entry.id   c600052e6d2d6c0f025c16919cb29e3f
#
_cell.length_a   1.000
_cell.length_b   1.000
_cell.length_c   1.000
_cell.angle_alpha   90.00
_cell.angle_beta   90.00
_cell.angle_gamma   90.00
#
_symmetry.space_group_name_H-M   'P 1'
#
loop_
_entity.id
_entity.type
_entity.pdbx_description
1 polymer ?
#
loop_
_entity_poly.entity_id
_entity_poly.type
_entity_poly.pdbx_seq_one_letter_code
_entity_poly.pdbx_strand_id
1 'polypeptide(L)'
;MTYANIILPLPLEGYFTYGVPDALASRVTAGVRVSVPLGKSKTYVGIVAEYPVNILNPSENTAVGGKKITYKNIIDVLDNTPVLLPQQLKLWHWISDYYMSPIGDVYKAALPSGLKEEYGFRPRTELYIRLADNLRHERTLSLMIDSMKRAAKQVEVLMAYLQLAGVDEMAEITPETVLREVTREELMNVTHASVGVIRALQDRKILVTYEKEVGRLNSGKPSHPEN
;
A
#
# COMPACT_ATOMS: atom_id res chain seq x y z
N MET A 1 3.94 34.33 6.55
CA MET A 1 3.61 33.17 5.69
C MET A 1 4.87 32.83 4.92
N THR A 2 5.40 31.66 5.06
CA THR A 2 6.60 31.15 4.38
C THR A 2 6.21 30.33 3.16
N TYR A 3 7.14 30.15 2.23
CA TYR A 3 6.90 29.41 1.00
C TYR A 3 7.92 28.28 0.88
N ALA A 4 7.57 27.24 0.13
CA ALA A 4 8.42 26.12 -0.21
C ALA A 4 8.43 25.89 -1.71
N ASN A 5 9.60 25.55 -2.25
CA ASN A 5 9.77 25.07 -3.62
C ASN A 5 9.64 23.55 -3.64
N ILE A 6 8.74 23.04 -4.47
CA ILE A 6 8.35 21.64 -4.51
C ILE A 6 8.59 21.05 -5.90
N ILE A 7 9.22 19.89 -5.95
CA ILE A 7 9.36 19.07 -7.16
C ILE A 7 8.10 18.22 -7.30
N LEU A 8 7.41 18.34 -8.43
CA LEU A 8 6.24 17.52 -8.76
C LEU A 8 6.55 16.54 -9.89
N PRO A 9 5.86 15.38 -9.99
CA PRO A 9 6.04 14.41 -11.07
C PRO A 9 5.42 14.90 -12.40
N LEU A 10 5.85 16.05 -12.85
CA LEU A 10 5.35 16.69 -14.06
C LEU A 10 6.51 17.01 -15.00
N PRO A 11 6.34 16.87 -16.32
CA PRO A 11 7.35 17.18 -17.31
C PRO A 11 7.43 18.70 -17.56
N LEU A 12 7.63 19.47 -16.48
CA LEU A 12 7.72 20.93 -16.51
C LEU A 12 9.04 21.36 -15.88
N GLU A 13 9.63 22.41 -16.41
CA GLU A 13 10.85 23.00 -15.89
C GLU A 13 10.60 23.75 -14.58
N GLY A 14 11.59 23.73 -13.69
CA GLY A 14 11.60 24.47 -12.43
C GLY A 14 10.78 23.82 -11.32
N TYR A 15 10.60 24.61 -10.29
CA TYR A 15 9.86 24.21 -9.08
C TYR A 15 8.46 24.79 -9.07
N PHE A 16 7.61 24.16 -8.27
CA PHE A 16 6.30 24.67 -7.94
C PHE A 16 6.34 25.30 -6.55
N THR A 17 6.06 26.59 -6.46
CA THR A 17 6.09 27.29 -5.18
C THR A 17 4.71 27.23 -4.51
N TYR A 18 4.68 26.81 -3.26
CA TYR A 18 3.49 26.74 -2.41
C TYR A 18 3.69 27.46 -1.10
N GLY A 19 2.61 28.06 -0.59
CA GLY A 19 2.57 28.59 0.77
C GLY A 19 2.62 27.46 1.80
N VAL A 20 3.30 27.71 2.90
CA VAL A 20 3.38 26.79 4.02
C VAL A 20 2.53 27.34 5.17
N PRO A 21 1.43 26.67 5.56
CA PRO A 21 0.68 27.05 6.75
C PRO A 21 1.52 26.99 8.02
N ASP A 22 1.34 27.90 8.95
CA ASP A 22 2.13 27.97 10.19
C ASP A 22 2.04 26.67 11.01
N ALA A 23 0.90 25.99 10.98
CA ALA A 23 0.70 24.69 11.63
C ALA A 23 1.60 23.56 11.08
N LEU A 24 2.04 23.66 9.82
CA LEU A 24 2.89 22.67 9.16
C LEU A 24 4.36 23.09 9.07
N ALA A 25 4.67 24.35 9.38
CA ALA A 25 5.98 24.94 9.16
C ALA A 25 7.11 24.18 9.89
N SER A 26 6.86 23.65 11.08
CA SER A 26 7.85 22.90 11.86
C SER A 26 8.17 21.50 11.30
N ARG A 27 7.26 20.95 10.45
CA ARG A 27 7.42 19.64 9.82
C ARG A 27 8.00 19.72 8.41
N VAL A 28 7.99 20.90 7.79
CA VAL A 28 8.52 21.09 6.43
C VAL A 28 10.03 21.23 6.47
N THR A 29 10.72 20.32 5.82
CA THR A 29 12.17 20.38 5.58
C THR A 29 12.49 19.87 4.18
N ALA A 30 13.63 20.23 3.62
CA ALA A 30 14.05 19.69 2.32
C ALA A 30 14.11 18.16 2.35
N GLY A 31 13.57 17.52 1.32
CA GLY A 31 13.52 16.07 1.19
C GLY A 31 12.27 15.37 1.75
N VAL A 32 11.39 16.06 2.48
CA VAL A 32 10.10 15.47 2.90
C VAL A 32 9.09 15.47 1.75
N ARG A 33 8.17 14.51 1.77
CA ARG A 33 7.03 14.50 0.86
C ARG A 33 5.89 15.37 1.40
N VAL A 34 5.24 16.05 0.50
CA VAL A 34 4.08 16.89 0.80
C VAL A 34 2.94 16.62 -0.18
N SER A 35 1.72 16.71 0.31
CA SER A 35 0.52 16.70 -0.52
C SER A 35 0.18 18.12 -0.94
N VAL A 36 0.02 18.35 -2.24
CA VAL A 36 -0.24 19.66 -2.80
C VAL A 36 -1.37 19.66 -3.83
N PRO A 37 -2.21 20.72 -3.87
CA PRO A 37 -3.27 20.82 -4.84
C PRO A 37 -2.73 21.40 -6.16
N LEU A 38 -3.01 20.75 -7.28
CA LEU A 38 -2.68 21.25 -8.61
C LEU A 38 -3.95 21.36 -9.48
N GLY A 39 -4.14 22.52 -10.12
CA GLY A 39 -5.36 22.77 -10.88
C GLY A 39 -6.59 22.89 -9.96
N LYS A 40 -7.77 22.42 -10.42
CA LYS A 40 -9.04 22.61 -9.70
C LYS A 40 -9.34 21.47 -8.71
N SER A 41 -8.94 20.22 -9.04
CA SER A 41 -9.39 19.05 -8.28
C SER A 41 -8.33 17.94 -8.11
N LYS A 42 -7.10 18.15 -8.62
CA LYS A 42 -6.04 17.11 -8.52
C LYS A 42 -5.10 17.44 -7.37
N THR A 43 -4.74 16.38 -6.63
CA THR A 43 -3.72 16.41 -5.61
C THR A 43 -2.51 15.62 -6.08
N TYR A 44 -1.34 16.10 -5.78
CA TYR A 44 -0.06 15.45 -6.12
C TYR A 44 0.80 15.31 -4.89
N VAL A 45 1.59 14.26 -4.85
CA VAL A 45 2.68 14.12 -3.89
C VAL A 45 3.93 14.73 -4.51
N GLY A 46 4.50 15.70 -3.83
CA GLY A 46 5.73 16.37 -4.23
C GLY A 46 6.82 16.20 -3.19
N ILE A 47 8.05 16.51 -3.57
CA ILE A 47 9.21 16.57 -2.67
C ILE A 47 9.58 18.04 -2.44
N VAL A 48 9.75 18.42 -1.19
CA VAL A 48 10.28 19.75 -0.85
C VAL A 48 11.75 19.82 -1.28
N ALA A 49 12.03 20.68 -2.26
CA ALA A 49 13.39 20.96 -2.70
C ALA A 49 14.08 21.98 -1.80
N GLU A 50 13.33 23.06 -1.48
CA GLU A 50 13.85 24.20 -0.71
C GLU A 50 12.80 24.71 0.26
N TYR A 51 13.22 24.99 1.48
CA TYR A 51 12.42 25.63 2.52
C TYR A 51 13.32 26.19 3.62
N PRO A 52 13.06 27.39 4.16
CA PRO A 52 12.07 28.37 3.71
C PRO A 52 12.52 29.13 2.45
N VAL A 53 11.55 29.50 1.60
CA VAL A 53 11.78 30.38 0.46
C VAL A 53 11.16 31.75 0.76
N ASN A 54 11.96 32.79 0.66
CA ASN A 54 11.49 34.16 0.82
C ASN A 54 11.10 34.71 -0.55
N ILE A 55 9.82 34.95 -0.74
CA ILE A 55 9.32 35.62 -1.92
C ILE A 55 9.21 37.11 -1.59
N LEU A 56 10.06 37.91 -2.22
CA LEU A 56 9.94 39.36 -2.14
C LEU A 56 8.64 39.78 -2.83
N ASN A 57 7.74 40.45 -2.08
CA ASN A 57 6.49 40.98 -2.56
C ASN A 57 5.57 39.98 -3.28
N PRO A 58 5.03 38.94 -2.59
CA PRO A 58 4.14 37.97 -3.23
C PRO A 58 2.90 38.59 -3.90
N SER A 59 2.52 39.79 -3.46
CA SER A 59 1.41 40.55 -4.01
C SER A 59 1.71 41.25 -5.35
N GLU A 60 3.00 41.41 -5.66
CA GLU A 60 3.48 42.11 -6.88
C GLU A 60 3.93 41.12 -7.96
N ASN A 61 4.08 39.83 -7.63
CA ASN A 61 4.44 38.82 -8.61
C ASN A 61 3.32 38.68 -9.65
N THR A 62 3.61 39.09 -10.86
CA THR A 62 2.68 39.05 -11.99
C THR A 62 3.20 38.02 -12.99
N ALA A 63 2.35 37.07 -13.38
CA ALA A 63 2.65 36.14 -14.45
C ALA A 63 2.75 36.87 -15.79
N VAL A 64 3.41 36.24 -16.75
CA VAL A 64 3.41 36.66 -18.15
C VAL A 64 1.95 36.82 -18.60
N GLY A 65 1.54 38.04 -18.98
CA GLY A 65 0.16 38.36 -19.33
C GLY A 65 -0.65 39.15 -18.27
N GLY A 66 0.02 39.69 -17.23
CA GLY A 66 -0.60 40.64 -16.28
C GLY A 66 -1.51 40.03 -15.22
N LYS A 67 -1.60 38.69 -15.13
CA LYS A 67 -2.38 38.01 -14.08
C LYS A 67 -1.59 37.93 -12.77
N LYS A 68 -2.24 38.30 -11.67
CA LYS A 68 -1.68 38.14 -10.33
C LYS A 68 -1.45 36.67 -10.01
N ILE A 69 -0.23 36.32 -9.59
CA ILE A 69 0.09 34.95 -9.15
C ILE A 69 -0.48 34.76 -7.75
N THR A 70 -1.35 33.77 -7.60
CA THR A 70 -1.85 33.33 -6.29
C THR A 70 -1.23 32.00 -5.95
N TYR A 71 -0.42 31.96 -4.91
CA TYR A 71 0.19 30.73 -4.40
C TYR A 71 -0.84 29.94 -3.61
N LYS A 72 -0.98 28.65 -3.91
CA LYS A 72 -1.78 27.72 -3.11
C LYS A 72 -0.94 27.21 -1.93
N ASN A 73 -1.61 26.73 -0.89
CA ASN A 73 -0.93 26.13 0.25
C ASN A 73 -0.71 24.63 0.05
N ILE A 74 0.31 24.10 0.69
CA ILE A 74 0.43 22.65 0.90
C ILE A 74 -0.76 22.18 1.74
N ILE A 75 -1.20 20.94 1.47
CA ILE A 75 -2.32 20.32 2.18
C ILE A 75 -1.81 19.64 3.46
N ASP A 76 -0.78 18.81 3.33
CA ASP A 76 -0.17 18.08 4.47
C ASP A 76 1.30 17.72 4.19
N VAL A 77 2.02 17.42 5.26
CA VAL A 77 3.38 16.85 5.25
C VAL A 77 3.27 15.36 5.56
N LEU A 78 3.69 14.53 4.60
CA LEU A 78 3.46 13.08 4.65
C LEU A 78 4.50 12.32 5.48
N ASP A 79 5.66 12.92 5.73
CA ASP A 79 6.76 12.26 6.41
C ASP A 79 7.19 13.04 7.65
N ASN A 80 7.64 12.32 8.67
CA ASN A 80 8.24 12.91 9.86
C ASN A 80 9.75 13.17 9.70
N THR A 81 10.37 12.50 8.72
CA THR A 81 11.80 12.63 8.40
C THR A 81 11.99 12.72 6.89
N PRO A 82 13.03 13.39 6.39
CA PRO A 82 13.29 13.46 4.96
C PRO A 82 13.44 12.07 4.32
N VAL A 83 12.69 11.84 3.24
CA VAL A 83 12.77 10.63 2.39
C VAL A 83 13.95 10.73 1.44
N LEU A 84 14.31 11.95 1.05
CA LEU A 84 15.47 12.24 0.24
C LEU A 84 16.50 13.04 1.04
N LEU A 85 17.73 12.55 1.01
CA LEU A 85 18.86 13.25 1.60
C LEU A 85 19.32 14.42 0.71
N PRO A 86 19.99 15.44 1.27
CA PRO A 86 20.49 16.57 0.48
C PRO A 86 21.40 16.16 -0.69
N GLN A 87 22.19 15.09 -0.53
CA GLN A 87 23.07 14.58 -1.59
C GLN A 87 22.25 13.97 -2.75
N GLN A 88 21.14 13.32 -2.45
CA GLN A 88 20.24 12.75 -3.47
C GLN A 88 19.52 13.87 -4.23
N LEU A 89 19.09 14.93 -3.57
CA LEU A 89 18.52 16.10 -4.24
C LEU A 89 19.56 16.75 -5.19
N LYS A 90 20.83 16.90 -4.74
CA LYS A 90 21.91 17.40 -5.61
C LYS A 90 22.12 16.48 -6.82
N LEU A 91 22.06 15.16 -6.65
CA LEU A 91 22.17 14.21 -7.74
C LEU A 91 21.00 14.38 -8.74
N TRP A 92 19.77 14.59 -8.25
CA TRP A 92 18.62 14.83 -9.12
C TRP A 92 18.77 16.07 -9.98
N HIS A 93 19.32 17.16 -9.40
CA HIS A 93 19.63 18.37 -10.15
C HIS A 93 20.70 18.11 -11.20
N TRP A 94 21.78 17.44 -10.82
CA TRP A 94 22.83 17.10 -11.78
C TRP A 94 22.30 16.23 -12.94
N ILE A 95 21.44 15.24 -12.66
CA ILE A 95 20.80 14.41 -13.70
C ILE A 95 19.92 15.28 -14.60
N SER A 96 19.10 16.16 -14.03
CA SER A 96 18.23 17.08 -14.77
C SER A 96 19.04 17.96 -15.71
N ASP A 97 20.11 18.56 -15.21
CA ASP A 97 20.99 19.45 -15.99
C ASP A 97 21.75 18.69 -17.08
N TYR A 98 22.36 17.55 -16.73
CA TYR A 98 23.17 16.75 -17.65
C TYR A 98 22.35 16.19 -18.83
N TYR A 99 21.14 15.68 -18.55
CA TYR A 99 20.26 15.11 -19.58
C TYR A 99 19.29 16.12 -20.17
N MET A 100 19.35 17.38 -19.75
CA MET A 100 18.42 18.45 -20.17
C MET A 100 16.95 18.01 -20.04
N SER A 101 16.61 17.30 -18.97
CA SER A 101 15.28 16.81 -18.69
C SER A 101 14.65 17.51 -17.49
N PRO A 102 13.34 17.74 -17.50
CA PRO A 102 12.66 18.34 -16.34
C PRO A 102 12.91 17.53 -15.08
N ILE A 103 13.15 18.23 -13.95
CA ILE A 103 13.39 17.56 -12.66
C ILE A 103 12.23 16.68 -12.20
N GLY A 104 11.01 16.96 -12.64
CA GLY A 104 9.84 16.11 -12.43
C GLY A 104 9.92 14.76 -13.11
N ASP A 105 10.65 14.63 -14.20
CA ASP A 105 10.89 13.32 -14.85
C ASP A 105 11.97 12.53 -14.10
N VAL A 106 13.00 13.21 -13.56
CA VAL A 106 13.97 12.61 -12.63
C VAL A 106 13.25 12.08 -11.39
N TYR A 107 12.31 12.85 -10.80
CA TYR A 107 11.45 12.42 -9.70
C TYR A 107 10.71 11.11 -10.05
N LYS A 108 10.09 11.03 -11.24
CA LYS A 108 9.35 9.84 -11.67
C LYS A 108 10.24 8.61 -11.79
N ALA A 109 11.46 8.78 -12.28
CA ALA A 109 12.40 7.68 -12.47
C ALA A 109 13.05 7.23 -11.15
N ALA A 110 13.44 8.18 -10.31
CA ALA A 110 14.26 7.93 -9.13
C ALA A 110 13.46 7.51 -7.90
N LEU A 111 12.21 8.02 -7.74
CA LEU A 111 11.41 7.70 -6.56
C LEU A 111 10.64 6.39 -6.77
N PRO A 112 10.73 5.41 -5.82
CA PRO A 112 9.92 4.21 -5.85
C PRO A 112 8.43 4.50 -5.87
N SER A 113 7.63 3.64 -6.55
CA SER A 113 6.18 3.85 -6.72
C SER A 113 5.44 4.03 -5.40
N GLY A 114 5.78 3.24 -4.38
CA GLY A 114 5.15 3.34 -3.05
C GLY A 114 5.40 4.66 -2.33
N LEU A 115 6.42 5.43 -2.71
CA LEU A 115 6.68 6.77 -2.17
C LEU A 115 6.04 7.89 -2.98
N LYS A 116 5.45 7.59 -4.15
CA LYS A 116 4.73 8.55 -5.00
C LYS A 116 3.27 8.73 -4.60
N GLU A 117 2.75 7.85 -3.74
CA GLU A 117 1.38 7.89 -3.26
C GLU A 117 1.28 8.56 -1.89
N GLU A 118 0.16 9.24 -1.65
CA GLU A 118 -0.11 9.97 -0.41
C GLU A 118 -0.08 9.05 0.81
N TYR A 119 -0.63 7.85 0.68
CA TYR A 119 -0.71 6.87 1.77
C TYR A 119 0.53 5.96 1.89
N GLY A 120 1.60 6.26 1.16
CA GLY A 120 2.86 5.54 1.23
C GLY A 120 2.82 4.11 0.66
N PHE A 121 3.84 3.34 1.02
CA PHE A 121 3.92 1.93 0.66
C PHE A 121 2.82 1.13 1.39
N ARG A 122 1.93 0.52 0.61
CA ARG A 122 1.02 -0.50 1.14
C ARG A 122 1.65 -1.86 0.89
N PRO A 123 1.98 -2.61 1.94
CA PRO A 123 2.43 -3.98 1.76
C PRO A 123 1.35 -4.77 1.02
N ARG A 124 1.78 -5.68 0.16
CA ARG A 124 0.83 -6.61 -0.46
C ARG A 124 0.24 -7.49 0.63
N THR A 125 -1.07 -7.44 0.78
CA THR A 125 -1.80 -8.34 1.67
C THR A 125 -2.42 -9.48 0.86
N GLU A 126 -2.40 -10.66 1.42
CA GLU A 126 -3.12 -11.82 0.91
C GLU A 126 -4.16 -12.27 1.93
N LEU A 127 -5.30 -12.76 1.41
CA LEU A 127 -6.37 -13.26 2.25
C LEU A 127 -6.09 -14.72 2.60
N TYR A 128 -5.90 -14.98 3.87
CA TYR A 128 -5.76 -16.31 4.45
C TYR A 128 -7.07 -16.77 5.06
N ILE A 129 -7.22 -18.08 5.12
CA ILE A 129 -8.39 -18.75 5.72
C ILE A 129 -7.92 -19.60 6.87
N ARG A 130 -8.65 -19.56 7.97
CA ARG A 130 -8.45 -20.44 9.11
C ARG A 130 -9.78 -21.04 9.59
N LEU A 131 -9.71 -22.21 10.21
CA LEU A 131 -10.84 -22.79 10.92
C LEU A 131 -11.21 -21.91 12.12
N ALA A 132 -12.48 -21.74 12.38
CA ALA A 132 -12.93 -21.01 13.56
C ALA A 132 -12.48 -21.72 14.85
N ASP A 133 -12.09 -20.97 15.87
CA ASP A 133 -11.45 -21.52 17.08
C ASP A 133 -12.36 -22.50 17.84
N ASN A 134 -13.69 -22.29 17.81
CA ASN A 134 -14.68 -23.17 18.42
C ASN A 134 -14.82 -24.53 17.70
N LEU A 135 -14.29 -24.68 16.49
CA LEU A 135 -14.33 -25.90 15.69
C LEU A 135 -12.98 -26.67 15.69
N ARG A 136 -12.02 -26.22 16.48
CA ARG A 136 -10.70 -26.86 16.64
C ARG A 136 -10.73 -28.07 17.56
N HIS A 137 -11.89 -28.69 17.73
CA HIS A 137 -12.07 -29.95 18.44
C HIS A 137 -12.77 -30.93 17.50
N GLU A 138 -12.25 -32.14 17.41
CA GLU A 138 -12.75 -33.18 16.52
C GLU A 138 -14.27 -33.41 16.66
N ARG A 139 -14.76 -33.50 17.90
CA ARG A 139 -16.19 -33.72 18.17
C ARG A 139 -17.08 -32.59 17.64
N THR A 140 -16.66 -31.35 17.82
CA THR A 140 -17.43 -30.18 17.34
C THR A 140 -17.37 -30.06 15.82
N LEU A 141 -16.23 -30.36 15.23
CA LEU A 141 -16.03 -30.37 13.78
C LEU A 141 -16.90 -31.47 13.11
N SER A 142 -16.88 -32.69 13.63
CA SER A 142 -17.72 -33.80 13.12
C SER A 142 -19.20 -33.49 13.19
N LEU A 143 -19.69 -32.94 14.31
CA LEU A 143 -21.09 -32.51 14.44
C LEU A 143 -21.45 -31.41 13.44
N MET A 144 -20.51 -30.48 13.18
CA MET A 144 -20.73 -29.41 12.20
C MET A 144 -20.81 -30.00 10.78
N ILE A 145 -19.90 -30.90 10.39
CA ILE A 145 -19.91 -31.58 9.09
C ILE A 145 -21.25 -32.35 8.91
N ASP A 146 -21.69 -33.07 9.94
CA ASP A 146 -22.95 -33.80 9.91
C ASP A 146 -24.15 -32.88 9.71
N SER A 147 -24.15 -31.70 10.31
CA SER A 147 -25.20 -30.68 10.11
C SER A 147 -25.27 -30.15 8.68
N MET A 148 -24.17 -30.25 7.93
CA MET A 148 -24.03 -29.72 6.57
C MET A 148 -24.29 -30.76 5.46
N LYS A 149 -24.76 -31.95 5.74
CA LYS A 149 -24.99 -33.03 4.76
C LYS A 149 -25.78 -32.60 3.51
N ARG A 150 -26.66 -31.60 3.63
CA ARG A 150 -27.43 -31.04 2.51
C ARG A 150 -26.64 -30.01 1.66
N ALA A 151 -25.47 -29.58 2.09
CA ALA A 151 -24.65 -28.56 1.43
C ALA A 151 -23.33 -29.18 0.92
N ALA A 152 -23.41 -30.18 0.05
CA ALA A 152 -22.30 -31.01 -0.40
C ALA A 152 -21.07 -30.20 -0.83
N LYS A 153 -21.27 -29.09 -1.57
CA LYS A 153 -20.13 -28.25 -2.00
C LYS A 153 -19.44 -27.52 -0.85
N GLN A 154 -20.18 -27.16 0.21
CA GLN A 154 -19.58 -26.55 1.39
C GLN A 154 -18.77 -27.58 2.19
N VAL A 155 -19.27 -28.83 2.29
CA VAL A 155 -18.54 -29.93 2.93
C VAL A 155 -17.25 -30.22 2.16
N GLU A 156 -17.33 -30.33 0.83
CA GLU A 156 -16.16 -30.54 -0.04
C GLU A 156 -15.09 -29.47 0.18
N VAL A 157 -15.48 -28.18 0.23
CA VAL A 157 -14.54 -27.07 0.45
C VAL A 157 -13.93 -27.12 1.86
N LEU A 158 -14.72 -27.50 2.87
CA LEU A 158 -14.22 -27.65 4.24
C LEU A 158 -13.20 -28.81 4.35
N MET A 159 -13.52 -29.96 3.73
CA MET A 159 -12.58 -31.11 3.72
C MET A 159 -11.29 -30.78 2.98
N ALA A 160 -11.38 -30.13 1.82
CA ALA A 160 -10.20 -29.67 1.09
C ALA A 160 -9.36 -28.67 1.92
N TYR A 161 -10.02 -27.76 2.67
CA TYR A 161 -9.31 -26.86 3.58
C TYR A 161 -8.55 -27.67 4.66
N LEU A 162 -9.18 -28.63 5.31
CA LEU A 162 -8.55 -29.47 6.34
C LEU A 162 -7.34 -30.21 5.78
N GLN A 163 -7.47 -30.78 4.60
CA GLN A 163 -6.38 -31.47 3.91
C GLN A 163 -5.21 -30.52 3.60
N LEU A 164 -5.50 -29.32 3.05
CA LEU A 164 -4.48 -28.30 2.78
C LEU A 164 -3.83 -27.77 4.06
N ALA A 165 -4.60 -27.69 5.15
CA ALA A 165 -4.10 -27.30 6.47
C ALA A 165 -3.24 -28.36 7.16
N GLY A 166 -3.09 -29.55 6.56
CA GLY A 166 -2.27 -30.64 7.08
C GLY A 166 -2.98 -31.49 8.13
N VAL A 167 -4.31 -31.51 8.12
CA VAL A 167 -5.09 -32.42 8.96
C VAL A 167 -5.28 -33.72 8.21
N ASP A 168 -4.57 -34.75 8.62
CA ASP A 168 -4.77 -36.11 8.13
C ASP A 168 -6.09 -36.70 8.65
N GLU A 169 -6.72 -37.60 7.86
CA GLU A 169 -7.99 -38.24 8.23
C GLU A 169 -7.95 -39.00 9.56
N MET A 170 -6.77 -39.30 10.06
CA MET A 170 -6.53 -40.01 11.33
C MET A 170 -6.00 -39.12 12.45
N ALA A 171 -5.76 -37.82 12.20
CA ALA A 171 -5.20 -36.93 13.20
C ALA A 171 -6.31 -36.27 14.02
N GLU A 172 -6.27 -36.42 15.34
CA GLU A 172 -7.14 -35.68 16.25
C GLU A 172 -6.82 -34.19 16.18
N ILE A 173 -7.83 -33.37 15.84
CA ILE A 173 -7.70 -31.92 15.87
C ILE A 173 -7.90 -31.46 17.32
N THR A 174 -6.85 -30.89 17.87
CA THR A 174 -6.88 -30.21 19.17
C THR A 174 -6.66 -28.72 19.00
N PRO A 175 -7.04 -27.87 19.98
CA PRO A 175 -6.76 -26.43 19.93
C PRO A 175 -5.28 -26.09 19.73
N GLU A 176 -4.40 -26.98 20.16
CA GLU A 176 -2.94 -26.85 20.10
C GLU A 176 -2.35 -27.30 18.75
N THR A 177 -3.15 -27.97 17.91
CA THR A 177 -2.69 -28.44 16.59
C THR A 177 -2.30 -27.25 15.72
N VAL A 178 -1.04 -27.21 15.30
CA VAL A 178 -0.54 -26.18 14.39
C VAL A 178 -1.01 -26.50 12.98
N LEU A 179 -1.99 -25.75 12.49
CA LEU A 179 -2.48 -25.87 11.13
C LEU A 179 -1.62 -25.03 10.18
N ARG A 180 -1.35 -25.57 8.99
CA ARG A 180 -0.72 -24.80 7.92
C ARG A 180 -1.62 -23.64 7.51
N GLU A 181 -1.03 -22.49 7.25
CA GLU A 181 -1.74 -21.34 6.70
C GLU A 181 -2.14 -21.63 5.24
N VAL A 182 -3.43 -21.49 4.95
CA VAL A 182 -4.01 -21.70 3.62
C VAL A 182 -4.52 -20.36 3.10
N THR A 183 -4.11 -19.99 1.88
CA THR A 183 -4.65 -18.80 1.25
C THR A 183 -6.03 -19.06 0.66
N ARG A 184 -6.85 -18.01 0.59
CA ARG A 184 -8.16 -18.10 -0.06
C ARG A 184 -8.04 -18.54 -1.53
N GLU A 185 -7.02 -18.03 -2.21
CA GLU A 185 -6.75 -18.36 -3.61
C GLU A 185 -6.37 -19.84 -3.78
N GLU A 186 -5.50 -20.38 -2.92
CA GLU A 186 -5.11 -21.79 -2.91
C GLU A 186 -6.33 -22.70 -2.74
N LEU A 187 -7.20 -22.42 -1.78
CA LEU A 187 -8.41 -23.18 -1.54
C LEU A 187 -9.38 -23.12 -2.73
N MET A 188 -9.55 -21.94 -3.34
CA MET A 188 -10.41 -21.78 -4.53
C MET A 188 -9.85 -22.53 -5.73
N ASN A 189 -8.54 -22.54 -5.93
CA ASN A 189 -7.90 -23.24 -7.05
C ASN A 189 -8.03 -24.75 -6.94
N VAL A 190 -7.89 -25.30 -5.72
CA VAL A 190 -8.03 -26.76 -5.49
C VAL A 190 -9.49 -27.23 -5.60
N THR A 191 -10.42 -26.45 -5.07
CA THR A 191 -11.83 -26.86 -5.01
C THR A 191 -12.67 -26.38 -6.17
N HIS A 192 -12.15 -25.48 -7.00
CA HIS A 192 -12.90 -24.74 -8.01
C HIS A 192 -14.18 -24.10 -7.47
N ALA A 193 -14.18 -23.77 -6.17
CA ALA A 193 -15.33 -23.19 -5.49
C ALA A 193 -15.46 -21.69 -5.80
N SER A 194 -16.70 -21.24 -5.95
CA SER A 194 -16.98 -19.82 -6.08
C SER A 194 -16.79 -19.08 -4.76
N VAL A 195 -16.56 -17.77 -4.85
CA VAL A 195 -16.47 -16.89 -3.66
C VAL A 195 -17.72 -17.02 -2.76
N GLY A 196 -18.88 -17.27 -3.35
CA GLY A 196 -20.14 -17.44 -2.62
C GLY A 196 -20.15 -18.65 -1.67
N VAL A 197 -19.49 -19.75 -2.05
CA VAL A 197 -19.38 -20.95 -1.18
C VAL A 197 -18.51 -20.67 0.03
N ILE A 198 -17.38 -19.99 -0.17
CA ILE A 198 -16.49 -19.59 0.94
C ILE A 198 -17.23 -18.62 1.86
N ARG A 199 -17.93 -17.64 1.30
CA ARG A 199 -18.73 -16.69 2.08
C ARG A 199 -19.81 -17.39 2.92
N ALA A 200 -20.49 -18.38 2.36
CA ALA A 200 -21.48 -19.17 3.10
C ALA A 200 -20.86 -19.94 4.29
N LEU A 201 -19.61 -20.41 4.17
CA LEU A 201 -18.86 -21.02 5.28
C LEU A 201 -18.44 -19.98 6.33
N GLN A 202 -18.14 -18.75 5.91
CA GLN A 202 -17.86 -17.63 6.81
C GLN A 202 -19.11 -17.19 7.56
N ASP A 203 -20.24 -17.03 6.89
CA ASP A 203 -21.52 -16.64 7.49
C ASP A 203 -21.97 -17.67 8.56
N ARG A 204 -21.64 -18.95 8.35
CA ARG A 204 -21.83 -20.02 9.34
C ARG A 204 -20.78 -20.06 10.44
N LYS A 205 -19.80 -19.16 10.42
CA LYS A 205 -18.68 -19.12 11.38
C LYS A 205 -17.87 -20.42 11.43
N ILE A 206 -17.71 -21.07 10.28
CA ILE A 206 -16.91 -22.29 10.11
C ILE A 206 -15.48 -21.90 9.71
N LEU A 207 -15.36 -21.04 8.73
CA LEU A 207 -14.10 -20.48 8.28
C LEU A 207 -14.03 -18.99 8.61
N VAL A 208 -12.85 -18.51 8.97
CA VAL A 208 -12.55 -17.11 9.24
C VAL A 208 -11.47 -16.65 8.27
N THR A 209 -11.70 -15.52 7.60
CA THR A 209 -10.69 -14.90 6.74
C THR A 209 -9.96 -13.82 7.51
N TYR A 210 -8.66 -13.73 7.30
CA TYR A 210 -7.82 -12.64 7.82
C TYR A 210 -6.83 -12.20 6.75
N GLU A 211 -6.40 -10.95 6.83
CA GLU A 211 -5.37 -10.40 5.95
C GLU A 211 -4.01 -10.58 6.60
N LYS A 212 -3.04 -11.02 5.80
CA LYS A 212 -1.66 -11.13 6.20
C LYS A 212 -0.78 -10.42 5.18
N GLU A 213 0.15 -9.62 5.65
CA GLU A 213 1.16 -8.99 4.81
C GLU A 213 2.11 -10.03 4.24
N VAL A 214 2.29 -10.00 2.92
CA VAL A 214 3.19 -10.93 2.22
C VAL A 214 4.39 -10.15 1.69
N GLY A 215 5.55 -10.41 2.26
CA GLY A 215 6.81 -9.88 1.77
C GLY A 215 7.22 -10.53 0.43
N ARG A 216 7.85 -9.78 -0.45
CA ARG A 216 8.38 -10.31 -1.73
C ARG A 216 9.39 -11.44 -1.56
N LEU A 217 10.01 -11.56 -0.39
CA LEU A 217 11.01 -12.58 -0.06
C LEU A 217 10.39 -13.89 0.46
N ASN A 218 9.10 -13.90 0.80
CA ASN A 218 8.41 -15.10 1.32
C ASN A 218 7.62 -15.87 0.25
N SER A 219 7.70 -15.48 -1.02
CA SER A 219 7.16 -16.28 -2.11
C SER A 219 8.13 -17.40 -2.51
N GLY A 220 8.54 -18.19 -1.53
CA GLY A 220 9.25 -19.44 -1.76
C GLY A 220 8.29 -20.46 -2.35
N LYS A 221 8.09 -20.44 -3.67
CA LYS A 221 7.76 -21.67 -4.36
C LYS A 221 8.93 -22.62 -4.13
N PRO A 222 8.70 -23.85 -3.66
CA PRO A 222 9.78 -24.82 -3.62
C PRO A 222 10.33 -24.96 -5.05
N SER A 223 11.61 -24.64 -5.22
CA SER A 223 12.32 -24.93 -6.46
C SER A 223 12.18 -26.44 -6.70
N HIS A 224 11.64 -26.81 -7.85
CA HIS A 224 11.71 -28.19 -8.31
C HIS A 224 13.18 -28.63 -8.24
N PRO A 225 13.48 -29.78 -7.65
CA PRO A 225 14.81 -30.35 -7.82
C PRO A 225 14.99 -30.64 -9.33
N GLU A 226 15.99 -30.03 -9.90
CA GLU A 226 16.45 -30.41 -11.23
C GLU A 226 16.98 -31.86 -11.16
N ASN A 227 16.42 -32.73 -12.00
CA ASN A 227 16.99 -34.03 -12.34
C ASN A 227 18.15 -33.84 -13.30
#